data_0472ed9732a1580e0e59cab33dce34b6
#
_entry.id   0472ed9732a1580e0e59cab33dce34b6
#
_cell.length_a   1.000
_cell.length_b   1.000
_cell.length_c   1.000
_cell.angle_alpha   90.00
_cell.angle_beta   90.00
_cell.angle_gamma   90.00
#
_symmetry.space_group_name_H-M   'P 1'
#
loop_
_entity.id
_entity.type
_entity.pdbx_description
1 polymer ?
#
loop_
_entity_poly.entity_id
_entity_poly.type
_entity_poly.pdbx_seq_one_letter_code
_entity_poly.pdbx_strand_id
1 'polypeptide(L)'
;HSLDELVNNSHVIFVCVPTPMFESGECDLSIVKAVVEELAQYECMKQKVIVIKSTVVPGTTENLAANFPELNFVFNPEFLTERKARLDFINTSRIVLGSNNPHANNIVEKLYRLRFPYTKIIKTNFGTAQLIKYMANCFFATKVSFMNEMYQVCEAIDGDWDAALEGFITDGRIGNSHIDVPGHDGDFGFGGKCFPKDLNAMIKRAEALGVSPDVMKGAWEKNKQVRKDLDWYDIPGAVSVSKKD
;
A
#
# COMPACT_ATOMS: atom_id res chain seq x y z
N HIS A 1 13.73 21.28 -10.99
CA HIS A 1 15.04 20.62 -10.93
C HIS A 1 15.06 19.50 -11.97
N SER A 2 16.21 19.31 -12.64
CA SER A 2 16.41 18.16 -13.53
C SER A 2 16.74 16.90 -12.70
N LEU A 3 16.64 15.72 -13.33
CA LEU A 3 17.06 14.48 -12.66
C LEU A 3 18.56 14.50 -12.38
N ASP A 4 19.38 15.04 -13.29
CA ASP A 4 20.82 15.21 -13.08
C ASP A 4 21.14 16.02 -11.83
N GLU A 5 20.46 17.14 -11.64
CA GLU A 5 20.63 17.99 -10.46
C GLU A 5 20.24 17.25 -9.18
N LEU A 6 19.11 16.55 -9.20
CA LEU A 6 18.63 15.73 -8.08
C LEU A 6 19.63 14.63 -7.73
N VAL A 7 20.07 13.87 -8.74
CA VAL A 7 20.99 12.75 -8.54
C VAL A 7 22.34 13.23 -8.01
N ASN A 8 22.90 14.31 -8.56
CA ASN A 8 24.22 14.81 -8.15
C ASN A 8 24.22 15.38 -6.72
N ASN A 9 23.12 15.98 -6.28
CA ASN A 9 23.03 16.68 -4.99
C ASN A 9 22.35 15.87 -3.86
N SER A 10 21.96 14.61 -4.09
CA SER A 10 21.28 13.79 -3.10
C SER A 10 22.08 12.56 -2.72
N HIS A 11 22.02 12.15 -1.46
CA HIS A 11 22.57 10.86 -0.98
C HIS A 11 21.50 9.77 -0.88
N VAL A 12 20.24 10.17 -0.72
CA VAL A 12 19.09 9.29 -0.61
C VAL A 12 18.01 9.78 -1.57
N ILE A 13 17.51 8.91 -2.43
CA ILE A 13 16.49 9.23 -3.44
C ILE A 13 15.25 8.41 -3.16
N PHE A 14 14.12 9.08 -2.94
CA PHE A 14 12.82 8.45 -2.72
C PHE A 14 12.06 8.30 -4.05
N VAL A 15 11.71 7.08 -4.40
CA VAL A 15 10.84 6.75 -5.54
C VAL A 15 9.41 6.65 -5.04
N CYS A 16 8.59 7.65 -5.38
CA CYS A 16 7.20 7.82 -4.92
C CYS A 16 6.27 7.97 -6.13
N VAL A 17 6.33 7.02 -7.05
CA VAL A 17 5.57 7.05 -8.30
C VAL A 17 4.31 6.20 -8.22
N PRO A 18 3.29 6.45 -9.06
CA PRO A 18 2.09 5.61 -9.12
C PRO A 18 2.41 4.16 -9.47
N THR A 19 1.64 3.25 -8.90
CA THR A 19 1.63 1.82 -9.21
C THR A 19 0.18 1.40 -9.45
N PRO A 20 -0.39 1.72 -10.62
CA PRO A 20 -1.79 1.45 -10.91
C PRO A 20 -2.05 -0.05 -11.02
N MET A 21 -3.31 -0.42 -11.12
CA MET A 21 -3.77 -1.77 -11.35
C MET A 21 -4.06 -1.98 -12.84
N PHE A 22 -3.65 -3.10 -13.42
CA PHE A 22 -4.17 -3.55 -14.72
C PHE A 22 -5.63 -4.01 -14.58
N GLU A 23 -6.38 -4.10 -15.66
CA GLU A 23 -7.73 -4.67 -15.67
C GLU A 23 -7.79 -6.10 -15.11
N SER A 24 -6.68 -6.85 -15.25
CA SER A 24 -6.51 -8.18 -14.64
C SER A 24 -6.45 -8.18 -13.11
N GLY A 25 -6.28 -7.01 -12.49
CA GLY A 25 -6.03 -6.83 -11.06
C GLY A 25 -4.55 -6.87 -10.68
N GLU A 26 -3.63 -7.15 -11.60
CA GLU A 26 -2.19 -7.15 -11.33
C GLU A 26 -1.65 -5.74 -11.15
N CYS A 27 -0.60 -5.60 -10.32
CA CYS A 27 0.07 -4.32 -10.11
C CYS A 27 0.93 -3.95 -11.32
N ASP A 28 0.71 -2.78 -11.91
CA ASP A 28 1.57 -2.23 -12.94
C ASP A 28 2.83 -1.61 -12.31
N LEU A 29 3.95 -2.25 -12.54
CA LEU A 29 5.26 -1.84 -12.02
C LEU A 29 6.11 -1.11 -13.07
N SER A 30 5.57 -0.81 -14.25
CA SER A 30 6.31 -0.24 -15.38
C SER A 30 6.98 1.09 -15.03
N ILE A 31 6.24 1.97 -14.32
CA ILE A 31 6.76 3.29 -13.93
C ILE A 31 7.89 3.16 -12.91
N VAL A 32 7.74 2.28 -11.90
CA VAL A 32 8.80 2.06 -10.90
C VAL A 32 10.06 1.51 -11.57
N LYS A 33 9.91 0.53 -12.48
CA LYS A 33 11.02 -0.06 -13.21
C LYS A 33 11.73 0.98 -14.06
N ALA A 34 11.00 1.76 -14.86
CA ALA A 34 11.56 2.80 -15.72
C ALA A 34 12.37 3.84 -14.92
N VAL A 35 11.86 4.28 -13.77
CA VAL A 35 12.59 5.22 -12.89
C VAL A 35 13.87 4.60 -12.34
N VAL A 36 13.85 3.34 -11.93
CA VAL A 36 15.06 2.65 -11.43
C VAL A 36 16.07 2.43 -12.55
N GLU A 37 15.61 2.04 -13.75
CA GLU A 37 16.47 1.90 -14.94
C GLU A 37 17.13 3.23 -15.33
N GLU A 38 16.41 4.34 -15.24
CA GLU A 38 16.96 5.67 -15.50
C GLU A 38 17.99 6.08 -14.43
N LEU A 39 17.69 5.84 -13.13
CA LEU A 39 18.64 6.09 -12.05
C LEU A 39 19.92 5.22 -12.17
N ALA A 40 19.80 4.00 -12.65
CA ALA A 40 20.93 3.09 -12.83
C ALA A 40 21.94 3.56 -13.89
N GLN A 41 21.58 4.51 -14.77
CA GLN A 41 22.53 5.10 -15.75
C GLN A 41 23.58 5.99 -15.08
N TYR A 42 23.36 6.42 -13.84
CA TYR A 42 24.27 7.31 -13.13
C TYR A 42 25.26 6.51 -12.27
N GLU A 43 26.54 6.57 -12.62
CA GLU A 43 27.61 5.86 -11.89
C GLU A 43 27.64 6.20 -10.39
N CYS A 44 27.33 7.46 -10.03
CA CYS A 44 27.29 7.90 -8.64
C CYS A 44 26.18 7.23 -7.80
N MET A 45 25.18 6.59 -8.42
CA MET A 45 24.12 5.89 -7.72
C MET A 45 24.60 4.68 -6.90
N LYS A 46 25.74 4.09 -7.27
CA LYS A 46 26.37 2.99 -6.50
C LYS A 46 26.73 3.36 -5.05
N GLN A 47 26.91 4.66 -4.80
CA GLN A 47 27.23 5.20 -3.47
C GLN A 47 26.02 5.80 -2.75
N LYS A 48 24.83 5.73 -3.36
CA LYS A 48 23.59 6.34 -2.85
C LYS A 48 22.58 5.26 -2.46
N VAL A 49 21.50 5.68 -1.79
CA VAL A 49 20.41 4.78 -1.43
C VAL A 49 19.16 5.15 -2.20
N ILE A 50 18.55 4.17 -2.87
CA ILE A 50 17.24 4.28 -3.51
C ILE A 50 16.20 3.73 -2.53
N VAL A 51 15.28 4.59 -2.12
CA VAL A 51 14.16 4.22 -1.25
C VAL A 51 12.90 4.06 -2.08
N ILE A 52 12.45 2.83 -2.26
CA ILE A 52 11.17 2.53 -2.90
C ILE A 52 10.05 2.78 -1.89
N LYS A 53 9.30 3.85 -2.10
CA LYS A 53 8.16 4.23 -1.26
C LYS A 53 6.82 3.91 -1.92
N SER A 54 6.79 3.75 -3.23
CA SER A 54 5.64 3.26 -3.99
C SER A 54 5.20 1.88 -3.47
N THR A 55 3.89 1.64 -3.43
CA THR A 55 3.34 0.34 -3.03
C THR A 55 3.58 -0.68 -4.13
N VAL A 56 4.44 -1.66 -3.86
CA VAL A 56 4.80 -2.72 -4.81
C VAL A 56 4.59 -4.10 -4.18
N VAL A 57 4.18 -5.08 -4.97
CA VAL A 57 3.91 -6.45 -4.49
C VAL A 57 5.17 -7.15 -3.98
N PRO A 58 5.04 -8.04 -2.97
CA PRO A 58 6.18 -8.81 -2.45
C PRO A 58 6.96 -9.54 -3.57
N GLY A 59 8.28 -9.38 -3.54
CA GLY A 59 9.20 -9.88 -4.57
C GLY A 59 9.68 -8.80 -5.55
N THR A 60 9.02 -7.63 -5.60
CA THR A 60 9.40 -6.56 -6.55
C THR A 60 10.76 -5.96 -6.25
N THR A 61 10.98 -5.54 -4.99
CA THR A 61 12.26 -4.91 -4.63
C THR A 61 13.42 -5.90 -4.65
N GLU A 62 13.15 -7.18 -4.35
CA GLU A 62 14.10 -8.28 -4.52
C GLU A 62 14.55 -8.39 -5.98
N ASN A 63 13.59 -8.36 -6.92
CA ASN A 63 13.88 -8.44 -8.35
C ASN A 63 14.67 -7.22 -8.84
N LEU A 64 14.33 -6.02 -8.36
CA LEU A 64 15.11 -4.81 -8.66
C LEU A 64 16.55 -4.94 -8.15
N ALA A 65 16.73 -5.38 -6.91
CA ALA A 65 18.07 -5.57 -6.33
C ALA A 65 18.86 -6.68 -7.05
N ALA A 66 18.21 -7.72 -7.56
CA ALA A 66 18.87 -8.76 -8.34
C ALA A 66 19.29 -8.27 -9.75
N ASN A 67 18.47 -7.42 -10.38
CA ASN A 67 18.78 -6.85 -11.71
C ASN A 67 19.82 -5.72 -11.65
N PHE A 68 19.93 -5.03 -10.51
CA PHE A 68 20.88 -3.93 -10.28
C PHE A 68 21.67 -4.18 -9.00
N PRO A 69 22.54 -5.19 -8.96
CA PRO A 69 23.24 -5.64 -7.74
C PRO A 69 24.21 -4.60 -7.18
N GLU A 70 24.63 -3.62 -7.99
CA GLU A 70 25.50 -2.52 -7.58
C GLU A 70 24.76 -1.39 -6.85
N LEU A 71 23.40 -1.35 -6.91
CA LEU A 71 22.58 -0.30 -6.30
C LEU A 71 22.10 -0.71 -4.91
N ASN A 72 21.95 0.27 -4.04
CA ASN A 72 21.50 0.04 -2.66
C ASN A 72 20.02 0.39 -2.53
N PHE A 73 19.18 -0.61 -2.31
CA PHE A 73 17.74 -0.44 -2.15
C PHE A 73 17.30 -0.53 -0.70
N VAL A 74 16.31 0.30 -0.36
CA VAL A 74 15.47 0.17 0.85
C VAL A 74 14.00 0.27 0.43
N PHE A 75 13.18 -0.67 0.85
CA PHE A 75 11.73 -0.52 0.72
C PHE A 75 11.18 0.14 1.98
N ASN A 76 10.44 1.23 1.81
CA ASN A 76 9.87 1.99 2.92
C ASN A 76 8.41 2.33 2.63
N PRO A 77 7.45 1.46 2.97
CA PRO A 77 6.03 1.71 2.75
C PRO A 77 5.52 2.92 3.52
N GLU A 78 4.43 3.50 3.02
CA GLU A 78 3.62 4.48 3.73
C GLU A 78 2.34 3.82 4.27
N PHE A 79 1.74 4.43 5.31
CA PHE A 79 0.49 3.98 5.94
C PHE A 79 -0.45 5.17 6.14
N LEU A 80 -0.54 6.01 5.12
CA LEU A 80 -1.27 7.27 5.17
C LEU A 80 -2.68 7.09 4.63
N THR A 81 -3.63 7.79 5.25
CA THR A 81 -4.96 7.96 4.69
C THR A 81 -4.93 9.13 3.72
N GLU A 82 -5.41 8.96 2.49
CA GLU A 82 -5.33 9.98 1.44
C GLU A 82 -5.83 11.35 1.92
N ARG A 83 -6.96 11.40 2.61
CA ARG A 83 -7.57 12.64 3.14
C ARG A 83 -6.80 13.28 4.29
N LYS A 84 -5.99 12.52 5.03
CA LYS A 84 -5.26 12.96 6.23
C LYS A 84 -3.76 12.73 6.11
N ALA A 85 -3.24 12.54 4.90
CA ALA A 85 -1.88 12.09 4.64
C ALA A 85 -0.82 12.92 5.39
N ARG A 86 -0.98 14.25 5.43
CA ARG A 86 -0.05 15.13 6.16
C ARG A 86 -0.08 14.90 7.68
N LEU A 87 -1.27 14.77 8.26
CA LEU A 87 -1.44 14.52 9.70
C LEU A 87 -0.95 13.12 10.07
N ASP A 88 -1.28 12.12 9.26
CA ASP A 88 -0.85 10.73 9.46
C ASP A 88 0.67 10.63 9.36
N PHE A 89 1.32 11.38 8.48
CA PHE A 89 2.77 11.43 8.41
C PHE A 89 3.39 12.06 9.65
N ILE A 90 2.84 13.20 10.13
CA ILE A 90 3.34 13.88 11.34
C ILE A 90 3.19 12.99 12.57
N ASN A 91 2.09 12.24 12.66
CA ASN A 91 1.74 11.38 13.79
C ASN A 91 2.08 9.90 13.53
N THR A 92 3.03 9.63 12.64
CA THR A 92 3.34 8.24 12.27
C THR A 92 3.69 7.40 13.48
N SER A 93 3.00 6.27 13.67
CA SER A 93 3.20 5.35 14.80
C SER A 93 4.36 4.40 14.59
N ARG A 94 4.76 4.18 13.33
CA ARG A 94 5.83 3.27 12.95
C ARG A 94 6.45 3.63 11.61
N ILE A 95 7.70 3.27 11.44
CA ILE A 95 8.44 3.32 10.18
C ILE A 95 8.93 1.91 9.89
N VAL A 96 8.67 1.41 8.68
CA VAL A 96 9.14 0.08 8.25
C VAL A 96 10.24 0.28 7.20
N LEU A 97 11.37 -0.38 7.40
CA LEU A 97 12.52 -0.34 6.49
C LEU A 97 12.89 -1.77 6.11
N GLY A 98 12.68 -2.12 4.85
CA GLY A 98 13.05 -3.43 4.29
C GLY A 98 14.31 -3.30 3.44
N SER A 99 15.36 -4.03 3.77
CA SER A 99 16.57 -4.12 2.94
C SER A 99 17.39 -5.34 3.30
N ASN A 100 18.07 -5.89 2.31
CA ASN A 100 19.12 -6.91 2.52
C ASN A 100 20.51 -6.27 2.78
N ASN A 101 20.61 -4.94 2.70
CA ASN A 101 21.81 -4.17 3.03
C ASN A 101 21.62 -3.40 4.35
N PRO A 102 22.21 -3.85 5.46
CA PRO A 102 22.09 -3.18 6.76
C PRO A 102 22.64 -1.74 6.76
N HIS A 103 23.65 -1.45 5.93
CA HIS A 103 24.21 -0.10 5.81
C HIS A 103 23.19 0.87 5.21
N ALA A 104 22.52 0.48 4.12
CA ALA A 104 21.46 1.27 3.50
C ALA A 104 20.29 1.51 4.49
N ASN A 105 19.86 0.48 5.21
CA ASN A 105 18.85 0.61 6.27
C ASN A 105 19.27 1.63 7.34
N ASN A 106 20.52 1.61 7.79
CA ASN A 106 21.01 2.53 8.81
C ASN A 106 21.06 3.99 8.32
N ILE A 107 21.37 4.23 7.04
CA ILE A 107 21.33 5.57 6.43
C ILE A 107 19.90 6.12 6.48
N VAL A 108 18.92 5.33 6.02
CA VAL A 108 17.51 5.75 6.00
C VAL A 108 16.95 5.89 7.42
N GLU A 109 17.32 5.00 8.35
CA GLU A 109 16.98 5.14 9.76
C GLU A 109 17.46 6.48 10.34
N LYS A 110 18.75 6.82 10.16
CA LYS A 110 19.30 8.09 10.62
C LYS A 110 18.54 9.28 10.07
N LEU A 111 18.16 9.26 8.78
CA LEU A 111 17.35 10.30 8.16
C LEU A 111 16.00 10.45 8.86
N TYR A 112 15.30 9.34 9.12
CA TYR A 112 14.02 9.37 9.82
C TYR A 112 14.14 9.82 11.28
N ARG A 113 15.22 9.46 11.98
CA ARG A 113 15.48 9.88 13.38
C ARG A 113 15.62 11.38 13.56
N LEU A 114 16.02 12.13 12.52
CA LEU A 114 16.06 13.59 12.57
C LEU A 114 14.68 14.20 12.81
N ARG A 115 13.62 13.58 12.31
CA ARG A 115 12.24 14.08 12.45
C ARG A 115 11.42 13.29 13.46
N PHE A 116 11.70 11.98 13.61
CA PHE A 116 10.95 11.03 14.41
C PHE A 116 11.86 10.29 15.39
N PRO A 117 12.41 10.98 16.40
CA PRO A 117 13.44 10.40 17.30
C PRO A 117 12.94 9.19 18.09
N TYR A 118 11.65 9.16 18.44
CA TYR A 118 11.05 8.15 19.31
C TYR A 118 10.12 7.17 18.60
N THR A 119 9.81 7.40 17.33
CA THR A 119 8.93 6.50 16.56
C THR A 119 9.57 5.13 16.40
N LYS A 120 8.76 4.08 16.57
CA LYS A 120 9.23 2.69 16.38
C LYS A 120 9.68 2.50 14.93
N ILE A 121 10.93 2.06 14.75
CA ILE A 121 11.46 1.66 13.44
C ILE A 121 11.55 0.13 13.42
N ILE A 122 10.93 -0.49 12.42
CA ILE A 122 10.96 -1.94 12.18
C ILE A 122 11.87 -2.17 10.98
N LYS A 123 13.02 -2.83 11.22
CA LYS A 123 13.95 -3.23 10.16
C LYS A 123 13.75 -4.69 9.83
N THR A 124 13.62 -5.01 8.55
CA THR A 124 13.39 -6.38 8.06
C THR A 124 13.91 -6.52 6.62
N ASN A 125 13.68 -7.66 5.97
CA ASN A 125 13.97 -7.86 4.55
C ASN A 125 12.89 -7.19 3.66
N PHE A 126 13.16 -7.12 2.36
CA PHE A 126 12.24 -6.51 1.38
C PHE A 126 10.85 -7.13 1.41
N GLY A 127 10.76 -8.46 1.25
CA GLY A 127 9.48 -9.18 1.15
C GLY A 127 8.59 -8.99 2.37
N THR A 128 9.17 -9.06 3.56
CA THR A 128 8.43 -8.84 4.81
C THR A 128 7.94 -7.38 4.89
N ALA A 129 8.76 -6.40 4.51
CA ALA A 129 8.34 -4.99 4.53
C ALA A 129 7.22 -4.72 3.52
N GLN A 130 7.30 -5.29 2.32
CA GLN A 130 6.24 -5.22 1.30
C GLN A 130 4.97 -5.91 1.80
N LEU A 131 5.09 -7.09 2.41
CA LEU A 131 3.95 -7.82 2.98
C LEU A 131 3.23 -7.01 4.07
N ILE A 132 3.96 -6.34 4.97
CA ILE A 132 3.37 -5.50 6.03
C ILE A 132 2.44 -4.43 5.45
N LYS A 133 2.79 -3.80 4.32
CA LYS A 133 1.93 -2.81 3.66
C LYS A 133 0.63 -3.45 3.17
N TYR A 134 0.76 -4.55 2.45
CA TYR A 134 -0.42 -5.25 1.91
C TYR A 134 -1.30 -5.86 2.99
N MET A 135 -0.71 -6.41 4.07
CA MET A 135 -1.50 -6.90 5.21
C MET A 135 -2.40 -5.82 5.79
N ALA A 136 -1.90 -4.60 5.96
CA ALA A 136 -2.72 -3.50 6.48
C ALA A 136 -3.87 -3.15 5.54
N ASN A 137 -3.58 -2.92 4.26
CA ASN A 137 -4.59 -2.48 3.29
C ASN A 137 -5.62 -3.59 2.99
N CYS A 138 -5.19 -4.83 2.82
CA CYS A 138 -6.10 -5.96 2.60
C CYS A 138 -6.96 -6.25 3.83
N PHE A 139 -6.40 -6.13 5.04
CA PHE A 139 -7.17 -6.27 6.27
C PHE A 139 -8.26 -5.21 6.38
N PHE A 140 -7.95 -3.95 6.11
CA PHE A 140 -8.95 -2.88 6.15
C PHE A 140 -10.02 -3.06 5.07
N ALA A 141 -9.65 -3.43 3.86
CA ALA A 141 -10.61 -3.75 2.79
C ALA A 141 -11.55 -4.90 3.20
N THR A 142 -11.00 -5.98 3.78
CA THR A 142 -11.79 -7.10 4.29
C THR A 142 -12.71 -6.67 5.42
N LYS A 143 -12.24 -5.82 6.33
CA LYS A 143 -13.05 -5.30 7.44
C LYS A 143 -14.24 -4.48 6.92
N VAL A 144 -14.02 -3.59 5.94
CA VAL A 144 -15.13 -2.83 5.32
C VAL A 144 -16.14 -3.78 4.70
N SER A 145 -15.72 -4.80 3.95
CA SER A 145 -16.64 -5.78 3.35
C SER A 145 -17.43 -6.55 4.42
N PHE A 146 -16.76 -6.95 5.51
CA PHE A 146 -17.43 -7.61 6.65
C PHE A 146 -18.46 -6.71 7.31
N MET A 147 -18.14 -5.44 7.54
CA MET A 147 -19.08 -4.49 8.16
C MET A 147 -20.31 -4.26 7.27
N ASN A 148 -20.13 -4.17 5.95
CA ASN A 148 -21.25 -4.06 5.01
C ASN A 148 -22.11 -5.32 4.97
N GLU A 149 -21.53 -6.50 5.14
CA GLU A 149 -22.28 -7.74 5.26
C GLU A 149 -23.10 -7.78 6.54
N MET A 150 -22.51 -7.40 7.68
CA MET A 150 -23.23 -7.32 8.96
C MET A 150 -24.33 -6.25 8.97
N TYR A 151 -24.11 -5.13 8.28
CA TYR A 151 -25.14 -4.13 8.06
C TYR A 151 -26.36 -4.72 7.34
N GLN A 152 -26.14 -5.46 6.25
CA GLN A 152 -27.23 -6.12 5.53
C GLN A 152 -28.00 -7.15 6.39
N VAL A 153 -27.28 -7.88 7.26
CA VAL A 153 -27.91 -8.79 8.22
C VAL A 153 -28.75 -8.01 9.23
N CYS A 154 -28.23 -6.90 9.75
CA CYS A 154 -28.95 -6.03 10.68
C CYS A 154 -30.26 -5.51 10.07
N GLU A 155 -30.19 -4.99 8.84
CA GLU A 155 -31.37 -4.56 8.09
C GLU A 155 -32.39 -5.71 7.90
N ALA A 156 -31.92 -6.91 7.58
CA ALA A 156 -32.78 -8.07 7.36
C ALA A 156 -33.54 -8.55 8.59
N ILE A 157 -33.03 -8.26 9.78
CA ILE A 157 -33.69 -8.61 11.07
C ILE A 157 -34.40 -7.41 11.70
N ASP A 158 -34.52 -6.29 10.98
CA ASP A 158 -35.07 -5.03 11.51
C ASP A 158 -34.33 -4.53 12.76
N GLY A 159 -33.01 -4.68 12.77
CA GLY A 159 -32.13 -4.35 13.89
C GLY A 159 -31.71 -2.87 13.90
N ASP A 160 -31.30 -2.40 15.08
CA ASP A 160 -30.68 -1.08 15.26
C ASP A 160 -29.17 -1.14 14.97
N TRP A 161 -28.74 -0.62 13.82
CA TRP A 161 -27.34 -0.63 13.41
C TRP A 161 -26.44 0.19 14.33
N ASP A 162 -26.90 1.34 14.80
CA ASP A 162 -26.10 2.23 15.66
C ASP A 162 -25.83 1.57 17.00
N ALA A 163 -26.85 0.95 17.59
CA ALA A 163 -26.71 0.18 18.84
C ALA A 163 -25.84 -1.07 18.66
N ALA A 164 -25.99 -1.77 17.53
CA ALA A 164 -25.16 -2.94 17.21
C ALA A 164 -23.69 -2.55 17.04
N LEU A 165 -23.43 -1.45 16.34
CA LEU A 165 -22.07 -0.93 16.11
C LEU A 165 -21.43 -0.45 17.41
N GLU A 166 -22.18 0.31 18.25
CA GLU A 166 -21.70 0.76 19.55
C GLU A 166 -21.33 -0.43 20.45
N GLY A 167 -22.22 -1.43 20.53
CA GLY A 167 -21.94 -2.65 21.29
C GLY A 167 -20.72 -3.40 20.78
N PHE A 168 -20.56 -3.49 19.46
CA PHE A 168 -19.45 -4.18 18.84
C PHE A 168 -18.10 -3.50 19.14
N ILE A 169 -17.99 -2.17 18.97
CA ILE A 169 -16.72 -1.44 19.17
C ILE A 169 -16.36 -1.23 20.64
N THR A 170 -17.29 -1.47 21.57
CA THR A 170 -17.04 -1.42 23.03
C THR A 170 -16.06 -2.52 23.47
N ASP A 171 -15.94 -3.61 22.70
CA ASP A 171 -14.87 -4.58 22.93
C ASP A 171 -13.51 -3.96 22.51
N GLY A 172 -12.67 -3.68 23.49
CA GLY A 172 -11.37 -3.04 23.28
C GLY A 172 -10.39 -3.79 22.36
N ARG A 173 -10.70 -5.00 21.94
CA ARG A 173 -9.96 -5.77 20.94
C ARG A 173 -10.33 -5.36 19.51
N ILE A 174 -11.46 -4.67 19.35
CA ILE A 174 -11.98 -4.20 18.07
C ILE A 174 -11.59 -2.75 17.88
N GLY A 175 -10.74 -2.46 16.89
CA GLY A 175 -10.39 -1.08 16.57
C GLY A 175 -11.54 -0.36 15.86
N ASN A 176 -11.70 0.93 16.13
CA ASN A 176 -12.80 1.77 15.63
C ASN A 176 -12.57 2.37 14.22
N SER A 177 -11.62 1.89 13.44
CA SER A 177 -11.38 2.34 12.07
C SER A 177 -12.04 1.42 11.05
N HIS A 178 -12.51 1.98 9.92
CA HIS A 178 -13.09 1.22 8.80
C HIS A 178 -14.33 0.39 9.20
N ILE A 179 -15.23 0.99 9.97
CA ILE A 179 -16.45 0.37 10.50
C ILE A 179 -17.73 1.05 9.99
N ASP A 180 -17.63 2.26 9.41
CA ASP A 180 -18.76 3.05 8.97
C ASP A 180 -19.47 2.40 7.78
N VAL A 181 -20.81 2.29 7.87
CA VAL A 181 -21.70 1.82 6.78
C VAL A 181 -22.94 2.73 6.75
N PRO A 182 -23.17 3.51 5.69
CA PRO A 182 -22.32 3.67 4.53
C PRO A 182 -20.97 4.30 4.89
N GLY A 183 -20.01 4.22 3.95
CA GLY A 183 -18.68 4.79 4.11
C GLY A 183 -18.69 6.32 4.13
N HIS A 184 -17.53 6.90 4.37
CA HIS A 184 -17.33 8.35 4.44
C HIS A 184 -17.66 9.10 3.13
N ASP A 185 -17.69 8.41 2.01
CA ASP A 185 -18.08 8.90 0.68
C ASP A 185 -19.60 8.78 0.42
N GLY A 186 -20.34 8.24 1.40
CA GLY A 186 -21.79 8.04 1.33
C GLY A 186 -22.21 6.78 0.57
N ASP A 187 -21.27 5.99 0.03
CA ASP A 187 -21.54 4.73 -0.63
C ASP A 187 -21.20 3.52 0.25
N PHE A 188 -21.69 2.36 -0.13
CA PHE A 188 -21.38 1.08 0.53
C PHE A 188 -20.05 0.53 0.03
N GLY A 189 -19.43 -0.33 0.85
CA GLY A 189 -18.14 -0.93 0.51
C GLY A 189 -16.98 0.06 0.55
N PHE A 190 -15.94 -0.23 -0.23
CA PHE A 190 -14.75 0.61 -0.36
C PHE A 190 -14.48 0.95 -1.83
N GLY A 191 -14.05 2.18 -2.07
CA GLY A 191 -13.61 2.72 -3.35
C GLY A 191 -12.24 3.36 -3.25
N GLY A 192 -12.04 4.40 -4.07
CA GLY A 192 -10.78 5.08 -4.18
C GLY A 192 -9.71 4.23 -4.88
N LYS A 193 -8.49 4.73 -4.94
CA LYS A 193 -7.45 4.03 -5.68
C LYS A 193 -6.58 3.06 -4.86
N CYS A 194 -6.71 3.01 -3.53
CA CYS A 194 -5.81 2.20 -2.70
C CYS A 194 -6.34 0.78 -2.45
N PHE A 195 -7.51 0.64 -1.83
CA PHE A 195 -8.03 -0.67 -1.44
C PHE A 195 -8.37 -1.56 -2.63
N PRO A 196 -9.08 -1.09 -3.68
CA PRO A 196 -9.36 -1.92 -4.85
C PRO A 196 -8.08 -2.44 -5.49
N LYS A 197 -7.12 -1.56 -5.71
CA LYS A 197 -5.83 -1.87 -6.33
C LYS A 197 -5.01 -2.85 -5.49
N ASP A 198 -4.82 -2.56 -4.22
CA ASP A 198 -3.93 -3.35 -3.36
C ASP A 198 -4.52 -4.73 -3.05
N LEU A 199 -5.85 -4.82 -2.83
CA LEU A 199 -6.51 -6.10 -2.62
C LEU A 199 -6.36 -7.01 -3.84
N ASN A 200 -6.64 -6.50 -5.04
CA ASN A 200 -6.51 -7.28 -6.28
C ASN A 200 -5.05 -7.66 -6.57
N ALA A 201 -4.11 -6.74 -6.41
CA ALA A 201 -2.69 -7.03 -6.58
C ALA A 201 -2.21 -8.15 -5.63
N MET A 202 -2.69 -8.14 -4.38
CA MET A 202 -2.32 -9.18 -3.41
C MET A 202 -3.02 -10.52 -3.70
N ILE A 203 -4.27 -10.51 -4.17
CA ILE A 203 -4.95 -11.72 -4.67
C ILE A 203 -4.11 -12.37 -5.78
N LYS A 204 -3.74 -11.61 -6.80
CA LYS A 204 -2.93 -12.10 -7.92
C LYS A 204 -1.56 -12.59 -7.47
N ARG A 205 -0.93 -11.88 -6.55
CA ARG A 205 0.37 -12.29 -6.01
C ARG A 205 0.28 -13.58 -5.20
N ALA A 206 -0.75 -13.74 -4.38
CA ALA A 206 -0.98 -14.98 -3.62
C ALA A 206 -1.18 -16.17 -4.56
N GLU A 207 -2.02 -16.02 -5.58
CA GLU A 207 -2.24 -17.04 -6.62
C GLU A 207 -0.94 -17.44 -7.31
N ALA A 208 -0.11 -16.46 -7.69
CA ALA A 208 1.20 -16.72 -8.30
C ALA A 208 2.20 -17.41 -7.36
N LEU A 209 1.98 -17.34 -6.06
CA LEU A 209 2.76 -18.03 -5.02
C LEU A 209 2.16 -19.40 -4.64
N GLY A 210 1.04 -19.81 -5.27
CA GLY A 210 0.35 -21.07 -4.95
C GLY A 210 -0.46 -21.02 -3.64
N VAL A 211 -0.77 -19.81 -3.13
CA VAL A 211 -1.59 -19.61 -1.93
C VAL A 211 -3.01 -19.25 -2.35
N SER A 212 -4.04 -19.98 -1.85
CA SER A 212 -5.44 -19.65 -2.11
C SER A 212 -5.85 -18.38 -1.33
N PRO A 213 -6.25 -17.27 -2.01
CA PRO A 213 -6.62 -16.04 -1.35
C PRO A 213 -8.13 -15.93 -1.08
N ASP A 214 -8.76 -16.95 -0.52
CA ASP A 214 -10.22 -17.09 -0.44
C ASP A 214 -10.88 -15.95 0.36
N VAL A 215 -10.30 -15.53 1.48
CA VAL A 215 -10.80 -14.43 2.30
C VAL A 215 -10.77 -13.10 1.52
N MET A 216 -9.67 -12.83 0.84
CA MET A 216 -9.52 -11.60 0.04
C MET A 216 -10.47 -11.60 -1.16
N LYS A 217 -10.65 -12.75 -1.83
CA LYS A 217 -11.63 -12.91 -2.91
C LYS A 217 -13.05 -12.70 -2.40
N GLY A 218 -13.41 -13.30 -1.27
CA GLY A 218 -14.72 -13.08 -0.63
C GLY A 218 -14.97 -11.61 -0.32
N ALA A 219 -13.99 -10.91 0.23
CA ALA A 219 -14.08 -9.47 0.50
C ALA A 219 -14.25 -8.65 -0.79
N TRP A 220 -13.54 -8.99 -1.86
CA TRP A 220 -13.68 -8.33 -3.15
C TRP A 220 -15.05 -8.57 -3.79
N GLU A 221 -15.54 -9.80 -3.78
CA GLU A 221 -16.89 -10.12 -4.28
C GLU A 221 -17.98 -9.39 -3.50
N LYS A 222 -17.90 -9.35 -2.16
CA LYS A 222 -18.83 -8.58 -1.33
C LYS A 222 -18.77 -7.10 -1.68
N ASN A 223 -17.59 -6.52 -1.86
CA ASN A 223 -17.45 -5.12 -2.24
C ASN A 223 -18.17 -4.80 -3.56
N LYS A 224 -18.00 -5.64 -4.59
CA LYS A 224 -18.70 -5.48 -5.87
C LYS A 224 -20.23 -5.62 -5.78
N GLN A 225 -20.73 -6.39 -4.81
CA GLN A 225 -22.17 -6.57 -4.59
C GLN A 225 -22.83 -5.34 -3.95
N VAL A 226 -22.12 -4.69 -3.01
CA VAL A 226 -22.70 -3.60 -2.21
C VAL A 226 -22.40 -2.22 -2.80
N ARG A 227 -21.23 -2.04 -3.42
CA ARG A 227 -20.80 -0.75 -3.97
C ARG A 227 -21.43 -0.48 -5.33
N LYS A 228 -22.02 0.71 -5.47
CA LYS A 228 -22.68 1.14 -6.72
C LYS A 228 -21.72 1.88 -7.64
N ASP A 229 -20.87 2.72 -7.07
CA ASP A 229 -19.91 3.52 -7.80
C ASP A 229 -18.53 2.85 -7.78
N LEU A 230 -18.09 2.33 -8.93
CA LEU A 230 -16.79 1.71 -9.12
C LEU A 230 -15.74 2.77 -9.48
N ASP A 231 -15.66 3.82 -8.67
CA ASP A 231 -14.89 5.05 -8.86
C ASP A 231 -13.42 4.85 -9.22
N TRP A 232 -12.81 3.73 -8.83
CA TRP A 232 -11.40 3.43 -9.17
C TRP A 232 -11.13 3.30 -10.67
N TYR A 233 -12.16 3.08 -11.50
CA TYR A 233 -11.99 3.08 -12.96
C TYR A 233 -11.86 4.50 -13.53
N ASP A 234 -12.40 5.49 -12.83
CA ASP A 234 -12.41 6.89 -13.25
C ASP A 234 -11.30 7.72 -12.59
N ILE A 235 -10.71 7.21 -11.51
CA ILE A 235 -9.64 7.93 -10.79
C ILE A 235 -8.31 7.80 -11.57
N PRO A 236 -7.70 8.92 -11.98
CA PRO A 236 -6.42 8.90 -12.68
C PRO A 236 -5.32 8.16 -11.91
N GLY A 237 -4.70 7.18 -12.56
CA GLY A 237 -3.62 6.39 -11.98
C GLY A 237 -4.04 5.31 -10.98
N ALA A 238 -5.34 4.97 -10.91
CA ALA A 238 -5.83 3.80 -10.18
C ALA A 238 -5.78 2.54 -11.06
N VAL A 239 -6.18 2.66 -12.33
CA VAL A 239 -6.11 1.59 -13.32
C VAL A 239 -5.21 2.03 -14.48
N SER A 240 -4.34 1.13 -14.93
CA SER A 240 -3.52 1.35 -16.14
C SER A 240 -4.42 1.29 -17.36
N VAL A 241 -4.32 2.32 -18.19
CA VAL A 241 -4.91 2.26 -19.53
C VAL A 241 -4.05 1.28 -20.33
N SER A 242 -4.60 0.14 -20.72
CA SER A 242 -3.91 -0.77 -21.64
C SER A 242 -3.53 0.03 -22.88
N LYS A 243 -2.24 0.12 -23.19
CA LYS A 243 -1.84 0.55 -24.54
C LYS A 243 -2.51 -0.46 -25.48
N LYS A 244 -3.51 -0.02 -26.21
CA LYS A 244 -3.97 -0.78 -27.38
C LYS A 244 -2.76 -0.85 -28.31
N ASP A 245 -2.20 -2.06 -28.45
CA ASP A 245 -1.20 -2.37 -29.45
C ASP A 245 -1.73 -2.04 -30.87
#